data_5e353d8422e25ecc8fb79eb71d5e9050
#
_entry.id   5e353d8422e25ecc8fb79eb71d5e9050
#
_cell.length_a   1.000
_cell.length_b   1.000
_cell.length_c   1.000
_cell.angle_alpha   90.00
_cell.angle_beta   90.00
_cell.angle_gamma   90.00
#
_symmetry.space_group_name_H-M   'P 1'
#
loop_
_entity.id
_entity.type
_entity.pdbx_description
1 polymer ?
#
loop_
_entity_poly.entity_id
_entity_poly.type
_entity_poly.pdbx_seq_one_letter_code
_entity_poly.pdbx_strand_id
1 'polypeptide(L)'
;MELNDIVTKNFESYADVAADIVNALLHEGTVVVTGEEMLTAATESLYADSTNTLHNQLEDVAKYHVTGGMPRALFLFANQTKVDKGMILRKAGYIGGEYRRQYEKQNHVLYPVIELVLYWGTTRWKGCCNLRQLIDGGKGKIVETTWKYVDDMQLHVWEMRY
;
A
#
# COMPACT_ATOMS: atom_id res chain seq x y z
N MET A 1 6.98 11.63 15.64
CA MET A 1 7.68 10.84 14.60
C MET A 1 8.92 10.28 15.26
N GLU A 2 9.01 8.95 15.39
CA GLU A 2 10.18 8.32 16.05
C GLU A 2 11.38 8.33 15.10
N LEU A 3 12.60 8.41 15.66
CA LEU A 3 13.85 8.46 14.88
C LEU A 3 13.96 7.30 13.87
N ASN A 4 13.51 6.10 14.29
CA ASN A 4 13.49 4.91 13.44
C ASN A 4 12.60 5.08 12.20
N ASP A 5 11.48 5.81 12.32
CA ASP A 5 10.54 6.08 11.24
C ASP A 5 11.18 6.94 10.15
N ILE A 6 11.93 7.96 10.57
CA ILE A 6 12.66 8.85 9.65
C ILE A 6 13.77 8.09 8.93
N VAL A 7 14.51 7.24 9.65
CA VAL A 7 15.61 6.46 9.06
C VAL A 7 15.09 5.46 8.05
N THR A 8 14.00 4.74 8.36
CA THR A 8 13.40 3.75 7.45
C THR A 8 12.87 4.40 6.18
N LYS A 9 12.13 5.51 6.30
CA LYS A 9 11.64 6.28 5.14
C LYS A 9 12.77 6.81 4.26
N ASN A 10 13.82 7.32 4.86
CA ASN A 10 15.01 7.77 4.12
C ASN A 10 15.65 6.61 3.36
N PHE A 11 15.77 5.45 3.99
CA PHE A 11 16.39 4.28 3.36
C PHE A 11 15.58 3.79 2.15
N GLU A 12 14.28 3.67 2.28
CA GLU A 12 13.36 3.27 1.19
C GLU A 12 13.22 4.33 0.10
N SER A 13 13.63 5.58 0.36
CA SER A 13 13.62 6.63 -0.64
C SER A 13 14.67 6.40 -1.75
N TYR A 14 15.72 5.62 -1.47
CA TYR A 14 16.69 5.22 -2.47
C TYR A 14 16.11 4.21 -3.45
N ALA A 15 16.32 4.43 -4.73
CA ALA A 15 15.69 3.67 -5.79
C ALA A 15 16.17 2.20 -5.84
N ASP A 16 17.43 1.94 -5.57
CA ASP A 16 18.05 0.63 -5.48
C ASP A 16 17.50 -0.17 -4.28
N VAL A 17 17.38 0.47 -3.12
CA VAL A 17 16.80 -0.16 -1.93
C VAL A 17 15.33 -0.52 -2.14
N ALA A 18 14.55 0.38 -2.74
CA ALA A 18 13.14 0.10 -3.05
C ALA A 18 13.01 -1.07 -4.05
N ALA A 19 13.88 -1.13 -5.06
CA ALA A 19 13.93 -2.24 -6.00
C ALA A 19 14.28 -3.56 -5.30
N ASP A 20 15.28 -3.57 -4.41
CA ASP A 20 15.67 -4.75 -3.65
C ASP A 20 14.52 -5.25 -2.74
N ILE A 21 13.81 -4.35 -2.08
CA ILE A 21 12.63 -4.71 -1.25
C ILE A 21 11.56 -5.36 -2.13
N VAL A 22 11.22 -4.76 -3.27
CA VAL A 22 10.22 -5.31 -4.21
C VAL A 22 10.66 -6.70 -4.70
N ASN A 23 11.89 -6.85 -5.15
CA ASN A 23 12.42 -8.12 -5.62
C ASN A 23 12.42 -9.19 -4.52
N ALA A 24 12.83 -8.84 -3.29
CA ALA A 24 12.83 -9.77 -2.18
C ALA A 24 11.42 -10.22 -1.78
N LEU A 25 10.48 -9.27 -1.65
CA LEU A 25 9.17 -9.55 -1.08
C LEU A 25 8.14 -10.07 -2.10
N LEU A 26 8.22 -9.64 -3.36
CA LEU A 26 7.23 -10.01 -4.38
C LEU A 26 7.77 -11.05 -5.38
N HIS A 27 9.09 -11.15 -5.52
CA HIS A 27 9.73 -11.98 -6.56
C HIS A 27 10.73 -13.00 -6.00
N GLU A 28 10.62 -13.30 -4.68
CA GLU A 28 11.45 -14.30 -3.99
C GLU A 28 12.96 -14.09 -4.20
N GLY A 29 13.38 -12.81 -4.29
CA GLY A 29 14.77 -12.41 -4.53
C GLY A 29 15.21 -12.45 -6.00
N THR A 30 14.34 -12.81 -6.93
CA THR A 30 14.62 -12.69 -8.36
C THR A 30 14.63 -11.22 -8.75
N VAL A 31 15.68 -10.79 -9.48
CA VAL A 31 15.77 -9.40 -9.96
C VAL A 31 14.81 -9.21 -11.13
N VAL A 32 13.67 -8.59 -10.85
CA VAL A 32 12.61 -8.21 -11.80
C VAL A 32 12.60 -6.71 -12.02
N VAL A 33 12.96 -5.93 -10.99
CA VAL A 33 13.00 -4.48 -11.01
C VAL A 33 14.39 -4.00 -10.63
N THR A 34 14.91 -3.01 -11.34
CA THR A 34 16.20 -2.39 -11.03
C THR A 34 16.03 -1.00 -10.44
N GLY A 35 17.03 -0.48 -9.73
CA GLY A 35 16.99 0.87 -9.18
C GLY A 35 16.82 1.96 -10.25
N GLU A 36 17.39 1.76 -11.44
CA GLU A 36 17.28 2.72 -12.57
C GLU A 36 15.82 2.83 -13.07
N GLU A 37 15.01 1.79 -12.88
CA GLU A 37 13.60 1.73 -13.27
C GLU A 37 12.65 2.28 -12.20
N MET A 38 13.18 2.57 -11.00
CA MET A 38 12.39 3.06 -9.85
C MET A 38 12.41 4.59 -9.77
N LEU A 39 11.29 5.23 -10.12
CA LEU A 39 11.13 6.68 -10.06
C LEU A 39 10.24 7.08 -8.89
N THR A 40 10.62 8.18 -8.22
CA THR A 40 9.83 8.70 -7.09
C THR A 40 8.45 9.18 -7.54
N ALA A 41 7.41 8.81 -6.80
CA ALA A 41 6.02 9.21 -7.00
C ALA A 41 5.54 10.11 -5.85
N ALA A 42 4.41 10.78 -6.05
CA ALA A 42 3.74 11.52 -4.98
C ALA A 42 3.14 10.55 -3.96
N THR A 43 3.26 10.90 -2.68
CA THR A 43 2.82 10.06 -1.55
C THR A 43 1.47 10.49 -0.98
N GLU A 44 0.84 11.52 -1.56
CA GLU A 44 -0.37 12.13 -1.02
C GLU A 44 -1.60 11.75 -1.82
N SER A 45 -2.66 11.41 -1.11
CA SER A 45 -4.02 11.26 -1.66
C SER A 45 -4.99 12.07 -0.80
N LEU A 46 -5.88 12.82 -1.44
CA LEU A 46 -6.89 13.64 -0.78
C LEU A 46 -8.25 12.96 -0.88
N TYR A 47 -8.98 12.89 0.22
CA TYR A 47 -10.39 12.52 0.23
C TYR A 47 -11.19 13.44 1.15
N ALA A 48 -12.49 13.63 0.84
CA ALA A 48 -13.43 14.36 1.70
C ALA A 48 -14.28 13.36 2.49
N ASP A 49 -14.44 13.59 3.78
CA ASP A 49 -15.35 12.82 4.62
C ASP A 49 -16.81 13.32 4.52
N SER A 50 -17.71 12.71 5.29
CA SER A 50 -19.15 13.07 5.32
C SER A 50 -19.43 14.49 5.80
N THR A 51 -18.46 15.17 6.43
CA THR A 51 -18.54 16.57 6.86
C THR A 51 -17.92 17.53 5.86
N ASN A 52 -17.51 17.03 4.69
CA ASN A 52 -16.79 17.77 3.65
C ASN A 52 -15.40 18.27 4.11
N THR A 53 -14.85 17.65 5.15
CA THR A 53 -13.49 17.92 5.62
C THR A 53 -12.51 17.15 4.73
N LEU A 54 -11.53 17.85 4.17
CA LEU A 54 -10.46 17.24 3.38
C LEU A 54 -9.47 16.56 4.31
N HIS A 55 -9.28 15.27 4.09
CA HIS A 55 -8.26 14.47 4.76
C HIS A 55 -7.14 14.14 3.77
N ASN A 56 -5.92 14.30 4.24
CA ASN A 56 -4.74 13.89 3.50
C ASN A 56 -4.33 12.48 3.92
N GLN A 57 -4.36 11.54 2.98
CA GLN A 57 -3.79 10.22 3.17
C GLN A 57 -2.34 10.24 2.67
N LEU A 58 -1.42 9.88 3.56
CA LEU A 58 0.01 9.85 3.28
C LEU A 58 0.49 8.40 3.30
N GLU A 59 1.17 8.01 2.24
CA GLU A 59 2.06 6.85 2.25
C GLU A 59 3.47 7.29 2.61
N ASP A 60 4.27 6.37 3.13
CA ASP A 60 5.61 6.74 3.57
C ASP A 60 6.55 6.96 2.40
N VAL A 61 6.52 6.05 1.42
CA VAL A 61 7.27 6.15 0.17
C VAL A 61 6.43 5.61 -0.98
N ALA A 62 6.50 6.24 -2.14
CA ALA A 62 5.87 5.76 -3.35
C ALA A 62 6.87 5.77 -4.51
N LYS A 63 6.92 4.68 -5.29
CA LYS A 63 7.82 4.50 -6.43
C LYS A 63 7.09 3.96 -7.64
N TYR A 64 7.27 4.60 -8.78
CA TYR A 64 6.91 4.04 -10.08
C TYR A 64 7.98 3.06 -10.54
N HIS A 65 7.56 1.89 -10.98
CA HIS A 65 8.37 1.06 -11.87
C HIS A 65 8.12 1.52 -13.31
N VAL A 66 9.16 1.97 -13.99
CA VAL A 66 9.06 2.53 -15.35
C VAL A 66 10.03 1.80 -16.26
N THR A 67 9.52 1.23 -17.36
CA THR A 67 10.32 0.58 -18.38
C THR A 67 9.99 1.16 -19.75
N GLY A 68 11.01 1.57 -20.49
CA GLY A 68 10.84 2.18 -21.80
C GLY A 68 10.02 3.49 -21.75
N GLY A 69 10.14 4.26 -20.66
CA GLY A 69 9.39 5.50 -20.45
C GLY A 69 7.91 5.31 -20.07
N MET A 70 7.46 4.07 -19.87
CA MET A 70 6.07 3.76 -19.53
C MET A 70 5.97 3.19 -18.11
N PRO A 71 5.02 3.69 -17.26
CA PRO A 71 4.75 3.10 -15.96
C PRO A 71 4.24 1.65 -16.12
N ARG A 72 4.83 0.74 -15.34
CA ARG A 72 4.46 -0.68 -15.29
C ARG A 72 3.74 -1.03 -13.99
N ALA A 73 4.09 -0.35 -12.90
CA ALA A 73 3.46 -0.48 -11.59
C ALA A 73 3.70 0.77 -10.75
N LEU A 74 2.90 0.94 -9.71
CA LEU A 74 3.17 1.86 -8.61
C LEU A 74 3.28 1.04 -7.32
N PHE A 75 4.41 1.13 -6.67
CA PHE A 75 4.66 0.53 -5.36
C PHE A 75 4.51 1.58 -4.26
N LEU A 76 3.71 1.25 -3.26
CA LEU A 76 3.45 2.06 -2.08
C LEU A 76 4.04 1.35 -0.87
N PHE A 77 4.90 2.01 -0.13
CA PHE A 77 5.53 1.47 1.06
C PHE A 77 4.89 2.13 2.29
N ALA A 78 4.25 1.32 3.12
CA ALA A 78 3.59 1.75 4.35
C ALA A 78 4.30 1.14 5.56
N ASN A 79 5.08 1.96 6.26
CA ASN A 79 5.81 1.53 7.45
C ASN A 79 4.92 1.54 8.69
N GLN A 80 4.84 0.42 9.40
CA GLN A 80 4.03 0.27 10.60
C GLN A 80 4.87 -0.29 11.75
N THR A 81 4.86 0.39 12.89
CA THR A 81 5.46 -0.10 14.14
C THR A 81 4.43 -0.67 15.10
N LYS A 82 3.16 -0.36 14.87
CA LYS A 82 2.00 -0.85 15.62
C LYS A 82 0.93 -1.34 14.65
N VAL A 83 0.09 -2.26 15.14
CA VAL A 83 -1.05 -2.75 14.34
C VAL A 83 -2.09 -1.63 14.18
N ASP A 84 -2.31 -1.19 12.96
CA ASP A 84 -3.42 -0.30 12.60
C ASP A 84 -4.61 -1.15 12.13
N LYS A 85 -5.71 -1.10 12.90
CA LYS A 85 -6.95 -1.85 12.57
C LYS A 85 -7.66 -1.30 11.33
N GLY A 86 -7.43 -0.03 11.01
CA GLY A 86 -8.02 0.65 9.84
C GLY A 86 -7.17 0.56 8.57
N MET A 87 -6.03 -0.13 8.60
CA MET A 87 -5.07 -0.17 7.50
C MET A 87 -5.70 -0.57 6.16
N ILE A 88 -6.60 -1.56 6.15
CA ILE A 88 -7.31 -2.00 4.94
C ILE A 88 -8.16 -0.88 4.34
N LEU A 89 -8.81 -0.06 5.18
CA LEU A 89 -9.62 1.07 4.72
C LEU A 89 -8.75 2.19 4.14
N ARG A 90 -7.59 2.44 4.75
CA ARG A 90 -6.59 3.37 4.20
C ARG A 90 -6.14 2.91 2.82
N LYS A 91 -5.76 1.64 2.70
CA LYS A 91 -5.40 1.00 1.43
C LYS A 91 -6.49 1.17 0.38
N ALA A 92 -7.75 0.88 0.72
CA ALA A 92 -8.88 1.00 -0.21
C ALA A 92 -9.01 2.43 -0.75
N GLY A 93 -8.92 3.43 0.14
CA GLY A 93 -8.97 4.84 -0.23
C GLY A 93 -7.83 5.25 -1.15
N TYR A 94 -6.61 4.88 -0.81
CA TYR A 94 -5.43 5.24 -1.58
C TYR A 94 -5.42 4.59 -2.97
N ILE A 95 -5.62 3.28 -3.04
CA ILE A 95 -5.65 2.53 -4.31
C ILE A 95 -6.78 3.01 -5.21
N GLY A 96 -7.98 3.23 -4.64
CA GLY A 96 -9.12 3.74 -5.41
C GLY A 96 -8.88 5.15 -5.97
N GLY A 97 -8.28 6.03 -5.16
CA GLY A 97 -7.88 7.38 -5.57
C GLY A 97 -6.83 7.34 -6.69
N GLU A 98 -5.83 6.47 -6.57
CA GLU A 98 -4.78 6.33 -7.56
C GLU A 98 -5.30 5.79 -8.91
N TYR A 99 -6.16 4.75 -8.91
CA TYR A 99 -6.78 4.27 -10.15
C TYR A 99 -7.67 5.32 -10.82
N ARG A 100 -8.40 6.11 -10.02
CA ARG A 100 -9.18 7.23 -10.57
C ARG A 100 -8.27 8.25 -11.23
N ARG A 101 -7.18 8.63 -10.55
CA ARG A 101 -6.18 9.56 -11.09
C ARG A 101 -5.53 9.04 -12.38
N GLN A 102 -5.24 7.75 -12.48
CA GLN A 102 -4.72 7.13 -13.70
C GLN A 102 -5.75 7.21 -14.83
N TYR A 103 -7.02 6.93 -14.53
CA TYR A 103 -8.10 6.93 -15.52
C TYR A 103 -8.41 8.34 -16.05
N GLU A 104 -8.29 9.37 -15.22
CA GLU A 104 -8.51 10.77 -15.60
C GLU A 104 -7.41 11.35 -16.52
N LYS A 105 -6.24 10.71 -16.60
CA LYS A 105 -5.21 11.09 -17.55
C LYS A 105 -5.65 10.82 -18.98
N GLN A 106 -5.21 11.66 -19.92
CA GLN A 106 -5.64 11.63 -21.35
C GLN A 106 -5.52 10.26 -22.01
N ASN A 107 -4.58 9.44 -21.60
CA ASN A 107 -4.31 8.15 -22.25
C ASN A 107 -5.09 6.97 -21.63
N HIS A 108 -5.79 7.17 -20.50
CA HIS A 108 -6.51 6.13 -19.74
C HIS A 108 -5.72 4.84 -19.52
N VAL A 109 -4.39 4.92 -19.43
CA VAL A 109 -3.52 3.76 -19.22
C VAL A 109 -3.50 3.43 -17.73
N LEU A 110 -4.01 2.26 -17.40
CA LEU A 110 -3.97 1.74 -16.03
C LEU A 110 -2.77 0.81 -15.85
N TYR A 111 -2.14 0.93 -14.70
CA TYR A 111 -1.06 0.03 -14.23
C TYR A 111 -1.33 -0.37 -12.78
N PRO A 112 -0.86 -1.56 -12.36
CA PRO A 112 -1.07 -2.06 -11.01
C PRO A 112 -0.58 -1.09 -9.94
N VAL A 113 -1.37 -0.95 -8.87
CA VAL A 113 -1.00 -0.26 -7.63
C VAL A 113 -0.85 -1.30 -6.54
N ILE A 114 0.34 -1.43 -5.99
CA ILE A 114 0.72 -2.48 -5.05
C ILE A 114 1.20 -1.83 -3.76
N GLU A 115 0.49 -2.06 -2.66
CA GLU A 115 0.90 -1.60 -1.33
C GLU A 115 1.63 -2.71 -0.59
N LEU A 116 2.80 -2.37 -0.07
CA LEU A 116 3.62 -3.21 0.79
C LEU A 116 3.59 -2.64 2.21
N VAL A 117 2.94 -3.34 3.12
CA VAL A 117 2.94 -2.98 4.54
C VAL A 117 4.16 -3.60 5.21
N LEU A 118 5.14 -2.78 5.54
CA LEU A 118 6.38 -3.20 6.20
C LEU A 118 6.20 -3.03 7.70
N TYR A 119 5.99 -4.16 8.40
CA TYR A 119 5.73 -4.15 9.83
C TYR A 119 7.00 -4.35 10.65
N TRP A 120 7.37 -3.32 11.40
CA TRP A 120 8.57 -3.25 12.24
C TRP A 120 8.28 -3.46 13.73
N GLY A 121 7.06 -3.89 14.07
CA GLY A 121 6.66 -4.11 15.47
C GLY A 121 7.48 -5.18 16.19
N THR A 122 7.51 -5.11 17.50
CA THR A 122 8.22 -6.07 18.37
C THR A 122 7.42 -7.34 18.66
N THR A 123 6.16 -7.40 18.21
CA THR A 123 5.26 -8.56 18.34
C THR A 123 4.75 -8.94 16.96
N ARG A 124 4.29 -10.18 16.80
CA ARG A 124 3.66 -10.63 15.54
C ARG A 124 2.46 -9.77 15.16
N TRP A 125 2.24 -9.60 13.87
CA TRP A 125 1.05 -8.94 13.37
C TRP A 125 -0.21 -9.71 13.77
N LYS A 126 -1.15 -9.04 14.45
CA LYS A 126 -2.44 -9.58 14.87
C LYS A 126 -3.63 -8.77 14.34
N GLY A 127 -3.37 -7.91 13.36
CA GLY A 127 -4.40 -7.14 12.68
C GLY A 127 -5.11 -7.95 11.60
N CYS A 128 -6.24 -7.44 11.13
CA CYS A 128 -6.91 -8.01 9.97
C CYS A 128 -6.02 -7.92 8.73
N CYS A 129 -6.00 -8.99 7.94
CA CYS A 129 -5.28 -9.04 6.67
C CYS A 129 -6.21 -8.98 5.45
N ASN A 130 -7.52 -8.87 5.66
CA ASN A 130 -8.49 -8.66 4.59
C ASN A 130 -9.74 -7.92 5.10
N LEU A 131 -10.51 -7.36 4.18
CA LEU A 131 -11.71 -6.59 4.49
C LEU A 131 -12.77 -7.46 5.18
N ARG A 132 -12.91 -8.72 4.78
CA ARG A 132 -13.83 -9.67 5.39
C ARG A 132 -13.58 -9.84 6.89
N GLN A 133 -12.32 -10.03 7.29
CA GLN A 133 -11.96 -10.13 8.71
C GLN A 133 -12.30 -8.85 9.49
N LEU A 134 -12.14 -7.70 8.89
CA LEU A 134 -12.49 -6.43 9.52
C LEU A 134 -14.00 -6.30 9.74
N ILE A 135 -14.82 -6.71 8.78
CA ILE A 135 -16.28 -6.69 8.85
C ILE A 135 -16.79 -7.73 9.87
N ASP A 136 -16.25 -8.96 9.82
CA ASP A 136 -16.62 -10.05 10.75
C ASP A 136 -16.24 -9.74 12.20
N GLY A 137 -15.16 -8.98 12.41
CA GLY A 137 -14.76 -8.47 13.74
C GLY A 137 -15.72 -7.43 14.30
N GLY A 138 -16.63 -6.90 13.49
CA GLY A 138 -17.78 -6.10 13.91
C GLY A 138 -18.90 -6.98 14.46
N LYS A 139 -19.83 -6.38 15.19
CA LYS A 139 -20.94 -7.11 15.84
C LYS A 139 -22.11 -7.44 14.90
N GLY A 140 -21.97 -7.22 13.60
CA GLY A 140 -23.00 -7.49 12.61
C GLY A 140 -22.95 -8.94 12.14
N LYS A 141 -24.09 -9.64 12.20
CA LYS A 141 -24.22 -10.97 11.56
C LYS A 141 -24.54 -10.76 10.08
N ILE A 142 -23.59 -11.08 9.22
CA ILE A 142 -23.81 -11.03 7.78
C ILE A 142 -24.29 -12.40 7.31
N VAL A 143 -25.35 -12.41 6.51
CA VAL A 143 -25.87 -13.63 5.90
C VAL A 143 -24.82 -14.24 4.97
N GLU A 144 -24.51 -15.53 5.13
CA GLU A 144 -23.44 -16.22 4.41
C GLU A 144 -23.53 -16.02 2.88
N THR A 145 -24.73 -16.05 2.32
CA THR A 145 -24.93 -15.83 0.87
C THR A 145 -24.58 -14.44 0.39
N THR A 146 -24.47 -13.45 1.27
CA THR A 146 -24.08 -12.07 0.94
C THR A 146 -22.58 -11.97 0.65
N TRP A 147 -21.76 -12.81 1.28
CA TRP A 147 -20.31 -12.76 1.15
C TRP A 147 -19.79 -12.92 -0.28
N LYS A 148 -20.50 -13.67 -1.13
CA LYS A 148 -20.11 -13.86 -2.53
C LYS A 148 -20.15 -12.56 -3.37
N TYR A 149 -20.82 -11.52 -2.84
CA TYR A 149 -20.92 -10.21 -3.49
C TYR A 149 -20.02 -9.13 -2.85
N VAL A 150 -19.27 -9.50 -1.83
CA VAL A 150 -18.34 -8.60 -1.14
C VAL A 150 -16.94 -8.80 -1.72
N ASP A 151 -16.42 -7.76 -2.37
CA ASP A 151 -15.03 -7.74 -2.82
C ASP A 151 -14.10 -7.74 -1.60
N ASP A 152 -13.30 -8.78 -1.46
CA ASP A 152 -12.41 -8.96 -0.30
C ASP A 152 -11.03 -8.41 -0.60
N MET A 153 -10.82 -7.15 -0.25
CA MET A 153 -9.52 -6.51 -0.38
C MET A 153 -8.52 -7.14 0.59
N GLN A 154 -7.36 -7.55 0.06
CA GLN A 154 -6.27 -8.16 0.83
C GLN A 154 -5.27 -7.10 1.29
N LEU A 155 -4.73 -7.28 2.48
CA LEU A 155 -3.60 -6.52 3.02
C LEU A 155 -2.37 -7.42 3.04
N HIS A 156 -1.32 -7.02 2.35
CA HIS A 156 -0.06 -7.75 2.32
C HIS A 156 0.89 -7.14 3.36
N VAL A 157 1.15 -7.89 4.42
CA VAL A 157 1.98 -7.47 5.55
C VAL A 157 3.23 -8.32 5.63
N TRP A 158 4.38 -7.67 5.64
CA TRP A 158 5.67 -8.33 5.86
C TRP A 158 6.23 -7.94 7.22
N GLU A 159 6.42 -8.93 8.06
CA GLU A 159 6.98 -8.76 9.40
C GLU A 159 8.51 -8.69 9.31
N MET A 160 9.07 -7.47 9.27
CA MET A 160 10.47 -7.20 8.94
C MET A 160 11.48 -7.62 10.03
N ARG A 161 10.99 -8.04 11.20
CA ARG A 161 11.84 -8.50 12.31
C ARG A 161 11.85 -10.00 12.53
N TYR A 162 11.12 -10.77 11.71
CA TYR A 162 10.93 -12.21 11.93
C TYR A 162 11.25 -13.04 10.70
#